data_76ab57fe94bc009851f2f5fbdb590997
#
_entry.id   76ab57fe94bc009851f2f5fbdb590997
#
_cell.length_a   1.000
_cell.length_b   1.000
_cell.length_c   1.000
_cell.angle_alpha   90.00
_cell.angle_beta   90.00
_cell.angle_gamma   90.00
#
_symmetry.space_group_name_H-M   'P 1'
#
loop_
_entity.id
_entity.type
_entity.pdbx_description
1 polymer ?
#
loop_
_entity_poly.entity_id
_entity_poly.type
_entity_poly.pdbx_seq_one_letter_code
_entity_poly.pdbx_strand_id
1 'polypeptide(L)'
;MTSSSSKSSKSRKSSKAAKDTAPVLESASRPLSKTPPPFRNHIVDKRGLKQLVAWAYKNHGTAVTSSMADKLKDLGFRYATQAAVSISVNDLRVPEAKKALLGEAEEQITATEERYRLGEITEVERHTKVIDTWTETNERLVDAVKKNFNQNAPLNSVWMMANSGARGNMSQVRQLVGMRGLMANPQGAVSYTHLRAHE
;
A
#
# COMPACT_ATOMS: atom_id res chain seq x y z
N MET A 1 -66.85 -20.69 -1.10
CA MET A 1 -66.62 -20.04 -2.40
C MET A 1 -65.15 -20.00 -2.67
N THR A 2 -64.75 -20.79 -3.56
CA THR A 2 -63.44 -21.13 -4.10
C THR A 2 -62.77 -20.00 -4.81
N SER A 3 -61.47 -19.78 -4.54
CA SER A 3 -60.59 -19.18 -5.56
C SER A 3 -59.19 -19.80 -5.51
N SER A 4 -58.86 -20.37 -6.61
CA SER A 4 -57.71 -21.15 -6.93
C SER A 4 -56.42 -20.34 -7.02
N SER A 5 -55.37 -20.81 -6.37
CA SER A 5 -53.99 -20.33 -6.47
C SER A 5 -53.30 -21.05 -7.64
N SER A 6 -52.96 -20.32 -8.71
CA SER A 6 -52.13 -20.81 -9.80
C SER A 6 -50.65 -20.71 -9.48
N LYS A 7 -49.97 -21.84 -9.30
CA LYS A 7 -48.52 -21.96 -9.20
C LYS A 7 -47.90 -21.81 -10.60
N SER A 8 -47.16 -20.71 -10.80
CA SER A 8 -46.29 -20.53 -11.97
C SER A 8 -44.98 -21.26 -11.73
N SER A 9 -44.76 -22.34 -12.42
CA SER A 9 -43.50 -23.07 -12.47
C SER A 9 -42.50 -22.35 -13.41
N LYS A 10 -41.48 -21.72 -12.82
CA LYS A 10 -40.39 -21.13 -13.56
C LYS A 10 -39.36 -22.19 -13.94
N SER A 11 -39.40 -22.59 -15.22
CA SER A 11 -38.45 -23.51 -15.83
C SER A 11 -37.01 -22.96 -15.77
N ARG A 12 -36.13 -23.68 -15.09
CA ARG A 12 -34.69 -23.47 -15.14
C ARG A 12 -34.16 -23.91 -16.51
N LYS A 13 -33.85 -22.95 -17.35
CA LYS A 13 -32.98 -23.20 -18.53
C LYS A 13 -31.56 -23.44 -18.01
N SER A 14 -31.10 -24.68 -18.13
CA SER A 14 -29.70 -25.05 -18.00
C SER A 14 -28.93 -24.46 -19.19
N SER A 15 -28.21 -23.37 -18.99
CA SER A 15 -27.22 -22.89 -19.93
C SER A 15 -25.99 -23.80 -19.87
N LYS A 16 -25.83 -24.57 -20.95
CA LYS A 16 -24.68 -25.38 -21.29
C LYS A 16 -23.43 -24.49 -21.27
N ALA A 17 -22.56 -24.66 -20.26
CA ALA A 17 -21.25 -24.04 -20.20
C ALA A 17 -20.44 -24.60 -21.40
N ALA A 18 -20.25 -23.79 -22.41
CA ALA A 18 -19.25 -24.04 -23.43
C ALA A 18 -17.88 -23.98 -22.75
N LYS A 19 -17.14 -25.08 -22.79
CA LYS A 19 -15.72 -25.14 -22.43
C LYS A 19 -14.96 -24.29 -23.45
N ASP A 20 -14.69 -23.04 -23.10
CA ASP A 20 -13.62 -22.27 -23.71
C ASP A 20 -12.29 -22.83 -23.24
N THR A 21 -11.86 -23.90 -23.87
CA THR A 21 -10.46 -24.32 -23.92
C THR A 21 -9.75 -23.29 -24.79
N ALA A 22 -9.35 -22.18 -24.18
CA ALA A 22 -8.43 -21.26 -24.82
C ALA A 22 -7.15 -22.00 -25.21
N PRO A 23 -6.63 -21.79 -26.41
CA PRO A 23 -5.49 -22.53 -26.93
C PRO A 23 -4.22 -22.12 -26.17
N VAL A 24 -3.79 -22.97 -25.25
CA VAL A 24 -2.50 -22.87 -24.56
C VAL A 24 -1.30 -23.14 -25.51
N LEU A 25 -1.58 -23.51 -26.77
CA LEU A 25 -0.56 -23.98 -27.71
C LEU A 25 -0.07 -22.95 -28.73
N GLU A 26 -0.59 -21.73 -28.75
CA GLU A 26 -0.20 -20.75 -29.77
C GLU A 26 0.97 -19.83 -29.37
N SER A 27 1.51 -19.96 -28.15
CA SER A 27 2.68 -19.19 -27.70
C SER A 27 4.03 -19.80 -28.13
N ALA A 28 4.04 -20.99 -28.71
CA ALA A 28 5.27 -21.70 -29.02
C ALA A 28 5.93 -21.32 -30.37
N SER A 29 5.30 -20.49 -31.20
CA SER A 29 5.78 -20.16 -32.55
C SER A 29 6.10 -18.69 -32.81
N ARG A 30 6.09 -17.82 -31.77
CA ARG A 30 6.62 -16.47 -31.96
C ARG A 30 8.14 -16.51 -32.08
N PRO A 31 8.72 -15.95 -33.16
CA PRO A 31 10.18 -15.88 -33.28
C PRO A 31 10.71 -15.09 -32.09
N LEU A 32 11.52 -15.74 -31.25
CA LEU A 32 12.21 -15.14 -30.13
C LEU A 32 12.99 -13.94 -30.64
N SER A 33 12.63 -12.73 -30.21
CA SER A 33 13.39 -11.56 -30.58
C SER A 33 14.79 -11.69 -30.00
N LYS A 34 15.80 -11.65 -30.85
CA LYS A 34 17.24 -11.70 -30.46
C LYS A 34 17.72 -10.41 -29.80
N THR A 35 16.83 -9.44 -29.60
CA THR A 35 17.18 -8.15 -28.98
C THR A 35 17.45 -8.34 -27.50
N PRO A 36 18.66 -7.98 -27.03
CA PRO A 36 18.96 -8.02 -25.61
C PRO A 36 18.05 -7.05 -24.83
N PRO A 37 17.80 -7.34 -23.54
CA PRO A 37 17.02 -6.42 -22.72
C PRO A 37 17.69 -5.04 -22.69
N PRO A 38 16.92 -3.94 -22.77
CA PRO A 38 17.49 -2.61 -22.70
C PRO A 38 18.19 -2.42 -21.34
N PHE A 39 19.41 -1.91 -21.37
CA PHE A 39 20.14 -1.58 -20.15
C PHE A 39 19.39 -0.50 -19.37
N ARG A 40 19.11 -0.77 -18.09
CA ARG A 40 18.39 0.14 -17.20
C ARG A 40 19.26 0.46 -15.99
N ASN A 41 19.78 1.68 -15.94
CA ASN A 41 20.56 2.15 -14.79
C ASN A 41 19.67 2.93 -13.81
N HIS A 42 18.76 2.23 -13.15
CA HIS A 42 17.94 2.80 -12.09
C HIS A 42 17.57 1.70 -11.07
N ILE A 43 17.16 2.13 -9.89
CA ILE A 43 16.69 1.22 -8.84
C ILE A 43 15.41 0.53 -9.34
N VAL A 44 15.42 -0.80 -9.33
CA VAL A 44 14.26 -1.61 -9.74
C VAL A 44 13.47 -2.00 -8.49
N ASP A 45 12.31 -1.40 -8.34
CA ASP A 45 11.33 -1.75 -7.32
C ASP A 45 10.46 -2.96 -7.73
N LYS A 46 9.53 -3.35 -6.88
CA LYS A 46 8.59 -4.45 -7.14
C LYS A 46 7.79 -4.24 -8.43
N ARG A 47 7.43 -2.98 -8.77
CA ARG A 47 6.69 -2.66 -10.01
C ARG A 47 7.58 -2.79 -11.23
N GLY A 48 8.79 -2.28 -11.15
CA GLY A 48 9.80 -2.38 -12.19
C GLY A 48 10.18 -3.83 -12.49
N LEU A 49 10.33 -4.66 -11.43
CA LEU A 49 10.59 -6.09 -11.59
C LEU A 49 9.43 -6.82 -12.30
N LYS A 50 8.19 -6.52 -11.92
CA LYS A 50 7.00 -7.07 -12.59
C LYS A 50 6.96 -6.70 -14.08
N GLN A 51 7.29 -5.46 -14.42
CA GLN A 51 7.36 -5.00 -15.81
C GLN A 51 8.48 -5.69 -16.59
N LEU A 52 9.64 -5.89 -15.96
CA LEU A 52 10.78 -6.57 -16.57
C LEU A 52 10.45 -8.04 -16.90
N VAL A 53 9.85 -8.76 -15.95
CA VAL A 53 9.42 -10.16 -16.16
C VAL A 53 8.35 -10.24 -17.25
N ALA A 54 7.36 -9.35 -17.25
CA ALA A 54 6.32 -9.31 -18.28
C ALA A 54 6.91 -9.00 -19.67
N TRP A 55 7.86 -8.08 -19.75
CA TRP A 55 8.58 -7.77 -20.99
C TRP A 55 9.36 -8.98 -21.50
N ALA A 56 10.11 -9.66 -20.63
CA ALA A 56 10.87 -10.86 -20.99
C ALA A 56 9.96 -11.98 -21.50
N TYR A 57 8.87 -12.23 -20.82
CA TYR A 57 7.87 -13.23 -21.25
C TYR A 57 7.32 -12.93 -22.63
N LYS A 58 6.95 -11.66 -22.88
CA LYS A 58 6.37 -11.23 -24.16
C LYS A 58 7.36 -11.34 -25.34
N ASN A 59 8.64 -11.06 -25.11
CA ASN A 59 9.64 -10.98 -26.18
C ASN A 59 10.46 -12.28 -26.35
N HIS A 60 10.72 -13.01 -25.26
CA HIS A 60 11.63 -14.16 -25.26
C HIS A 60 10.98 -15.50 -24.89
N GLY A 61 9.71 -15.47 -24.53
CA GLY A 61 8.96 -16.68 -24.17
C GLY A 61 9.28 -17.25 -22.78
N THR A 62 8.65 -18.37 -22.44
CA THR A 62 8.62 -18.93 -21.08
C THR A 62 10.00 -19.41 -20.61
N ALA A 63 10.73 -20.15 -21.45
CA ALA A 63 12.01 -20.77 -21.07
C ALA A 63 13.08 -19.75 -20.68
N VAL A 64 13.23 -18.68 -21.48
CA VAL A 64 14.18 -17.60 -21.21
C VAL A 64 13.76 -16.79 -19.99
N THR A 65 12.46 -16.54 -19.82
CA THR A 65 11.93 -15.83 -18.66
C THR A 65 12.17 -16.60 -17.37
N SER A 66 11.98 -17.92 -17.37
CA SER A 66 12.29 -18.77 -16.21
C SER A 66 13.76 -18.71 -15.84
N SER A 67 14.66 -18.90 -16.80
CA SER A 67 16.10 -18.78 -16.56
C SER A 67 16.51 -17.39 -16.06
N MET A 68 15.90 -16.33 -16.58
CA MET A 68 16.12 -14.96 -16.11
C MET A 68 15.63 -14.79 -14.66
N ALA A 69 14.47 -15.31 -14.32
CA ALA A 69 13.91 -15.23 -12.97
C ALA A 69 14.80 -15.97 -11.96
N ASP A 70 15.33 -17.14 -12.30
CA ASP A 70 16.27 -17.87 -11.46
C ASP A 70 17.57 -17.10 -11.21
N LYS A 71 18.15 -16.51 -12.26
CA LYS A 71 19.35 -15.67 -12.12
C LYS A 71 19.10 -14.44 -11.26
N LEU A 72 17.92 -13.79 -11.41
CA LEU A 72 17.53 -12.65 -10.57
C LEU A 72 17.36 -13.06 -9.11
N LYS A 73 16.76 -14.21 -8.86
CA LYS A 73 16.61 -14.79 -7.51
C LYS A 73 17.98 -15.04 -6.86
N ASP A 74 18.87 -15.70 -7.56
CA ASP A 74 20.22 -16.03 -7.05
C ASP A 74 21.04 -14.76 -6.79
N LEU A 75 20.96 -13.79 -7.69
CA LEU A 75 21.59 -12.48 -7.52
C LEU A 75 21.03 -11.78 -6.27
N GLY A 76 19.70 -11.77 -6.12
CA GLY A 76 19.03 -11.16 -4.98
C GLY A 76 19.44 -11.79 -3.66
N PHE A 77 19.46 -13.11 -3.56
CA PHE A 77 19.90 -13.82 -2.35
C PHE A 77 21.36 -13.55 -2.03
N ARG A 78 22.23 -13.60 -3.02
CA ARG A 78 23.66 -13.34 -2.83
C ARG A 78 23.91 -11.95 -2.24
N TYR A 79 23.36 -10.92 -2.84
CA TYR A 79 23.57 -9.55 -2.37
C TYR A 79 22.83 -9.22 -1.07
N ALA A 80 21.63 -9.78 -0.85
CA ALA A 80 20.93 -9.63 0.43
C ALA A 80 21.72 -10.26 1.58
N THR A 81 22.34 -11.42 1.35
CA THR A 81 23.21 -12.08 2.35
C THR A 81 24.47 -11.26 2.62
N GLN A 82 25.11 -10.72 1.57
CA GLN A 82 26.31 -9.89 1.73
C GLN A 82 26.02 -8.57 2.43
N ALA A 83 24.88 -7.94 2.13
CA ALA A 83 24.46 -6.69 2.75
C ALA A 83 24.05 -6.84 4.22
N ALA A 84 23.71 -8.06 4.68
CA ALA A 84 23.33 -8.39 6.06
C ALA A 84 22.29 -7.39 6.64
N VAL A 85 21.25 -7.07 5.86
CA VAL A 85 20.24 -6.07 6.24
C VAL A 85 19.45 -6.58 7.45
N SER A 86 19.58 -5.88 8.58
CA SER A 86 18.86 -6.14 9.82
C SER A 86 18.15 -4.88 10.32
N ILE A 87 17.18 -5.04 11.20
CA ILE A 87 16.40 -3.94 11.77
C ILE A 87 16.79 -3.78 13.25
N SER A 88 17.09 -2.54 13.66
CA SER A 88 17.23 -2.13 15.05
C SER A 88 16.23 -1.04 15.40
N VAL A 89 16.03 -0.80 16.69
CA VAL A 89 15.20 0.31 17.18
C VAL A 89 15.79 1.66 16.75
N ASN A 90 17.10 1.77 16.64
CA ASN A 90 17.79 2.99 16.21
C ASN A 90 17.54 3.35 14.73
N ASP A 91 17.08 2.39 13.93
CA ASP A 91 16.71 2.63 12.52
C ASP A 91 15.37 3.35 12.38
N LEU A 92 14.57 3.36 13.44
CA LEU A 92 13.27 4.05 13.49
C LEU A 92 13.47 5.54 13.81
N ARG A 93 14.01 6.29 12.85
CA ARG A 93 14.29 7.73 13.02
C ARG A 93 13.03 8.55 12.86
N VAL A 94 12.63 9.20 13.94
CA VAL A 94 11.48 10.11 13.98
C VAL A 94 11.88 11.44 13.33
N PRO A 95 11.08 11.99 12.38
CA PRO A 95 11.36 13.29 11.79
C PRO A 95 11.15 14.42 12.81
N GLU A 96 12.04 15.42 12.81
CA GLU A 96 11.94 16.58 13.72
C GLU A 96 10.64 17.37 13.54
N ALA A 97 10.14 17.42 12.30
CA ALA A 97 8.89 18.08 11.96
C ALA A 97 7.65 17.46 12.65
N LYS A 98 7.77 16.27 13.24
CA LYS A 98 6.63 15.57 13.88
C LYS A 98 6.00 16.43 14.98
N LYS A 99 6.82 16.99 15.89
CA LYS A 99 6.32 17.77 17.03
C LYS A 99 5.55 19.01 16.59
N ALA A 100 6.08 19.72 15.57
CA ALA A 100 5.44 20.91 15.04
C ALA A 100 4.09 20.58 14.38
N LEU A 101 4.05 19.52 13.55
CA LEU A 101 2.83 19.09 12.87
C LEU A 101 1.74 18.63 13.84
N LEU A 102 2.12 17.96 14.92
CA LEU A 102 1.15 17.54 15.94
C LEU A 102 0.64 18.73 16.74
N GLY A 103 1.51 19.68 17.12
CA GLY A 103 1.11 20.91 17.81
C GLY A 103 0.12 21.75 17.00
N GLU A 104 0.39 21.96 15.70
CA GLU A 104 -0.56 22.63 14.79
C GLU A 104 -1.94 21.93 14.74
N ALA A 105 -1.94 20.61 14.73
CA ALA A 105 -3.19 19.84 14.72
C ALA A 105 -3.96 19.96 16.04
N GLU A 106 -3.28 19.90 17.17
CA GLU A 106 -3.89 20.06 18.50
C GLU A 106 -4.48 21.46 18.71
N GLU A 107 -3.79 22.51 18.25
CA GLU A 107 -4.32 23.86 18.25
C GLU A 107 -5.60 23.99 17.44
N GLN A 108 -5.64 23.43 16.23
CA GLN A 108 -6.84 23.44 15.37
C GLN A 108 -8.02 22.67 15.99
N ILE A 109 -7.72 21.53 16.64
CA ILE A 109 -8.72 20.73 17.33
C ILE A 109 -9.29 21.48 18.53
N THR A 110 -8.43 22.12 19.32
CA THR A 110 -8.82 22.92 20.48
C THR A 110 -9.73 24.07 20.04
N ALA A 111 -9.35 24.80 18.99
CA ALA A 111 -10.20 25.86 18.41
C ALA A 111 -11.55 25.33 17.92
N THR A 112 -11.58 24.13 17.35
CA THR A 112 -12.82 23.48 16.90
C THR A 112 -13.71 23.08 18.09
N GLU A 113 -13.14 22.61 19.18
CA GLU A 113 -13.86 22.28 20.41
C GLU A 113 -14.41 23.53 21.11
N GLU A 114 -13.67 24.63 21.09
CA GLU A 114 -14.17 25.91 21.60
C GLU A 114 -15.40 26.42 20.82
N ARG A 115 -15.36 26.37 19.50
CA ARG A 115 -16.51 26.71 18.65
C ARG A 115 -17.73 25.82 18.94
N TYR A 116 -17.49 24.54 19.20
CA TYR A 116 -18.58 23.65 19.61
C TYR A 116 -19.16 24.04 20.98
N ARG A 117 -18.31 24.40 21.95
CA ARG A 117 -18.77 24.85 23.28
C ARG A 117 -19.57 26.16 23.22
N LEU A 118 -19.22 27.04 22.26
CA LEU A 118 -19.95 28.29 21.99
C LEU A 118 -21.28 28.07 21.24
N GLY A 119 -21.53 26.84 20.76
CA GLY A 119 -22.74 26.52 19.99
C GLY A 119 -22.69 26.95 18.54
N GLU A 120 -21.52 27.32 18.01
CA GLU A 120 -21.37 27.76 16.61
C GLU A 120 -21.45 26.58 15.62
N ILE A 121 -21.07 25.40 16.04
CA ILE A 121 -21.06 24.20 15.21
C ILE A 121 -21.79 23.04 15.89
N THR A 122 -22.34 22.15 15.09
CA THR A 122 -23.02 20.93 15.55
C THR A 122 -22.00 19.84 15.94
N GLU A 123 -22.46 18.83 16.70
CA GLU A 123 -21.61 17.70 17.07
C GLU A 123 -21.07 16.92 15.86
N VAL A 124 -21.90 16.77 14.83
CA VAL A 124 -21.52 16.07 13.59
C VAL A 124 -20.43 16.86 12.85
N GLU A 125 -20.56 18.19 12.77
CA GLU A 125 -19.54 19.05 12.15
C GLU A 125 -18.25 19.05 12.94
N ARG A 126 -18.31 19.10 14.27
CA ARG A 126 -17.14 18.97 15.13
C ARG A 126 -16.39 17.67 14.86
N HIS A 127 -17.12 16.55 14.91
CA HIS A 127 -16.55 15.22 14.67
C HIS A 127 -15.90 15.11 13.28
N THR A 128 -16.58 15.61 12.25
CA THR A 128 -16.04 15.60 10.88
C THR A 128 -14.76 16.43 10.77
N LYS A 129 -14.76 17.67 11.31
CA LYS A 129 -13.58 18.54 11.28
C LYS A 129 -12.38 17.94 12.01
N VAL A 130 -12.60 17.30 13.16
CA VAL A 130 -11.52 16.63 13.90
C VAL A 130 -10.94 15.47 13.09
N ILE A 131 -11.77 14.66 12.44
CA ILE A 131 -11.31 13.57 11.57
C ILE A 131 -10.53 14.12 10.38
N ASP A 132 -11.02 15.18 9.74
CA ASP A 132 -10.36 15.79 8.59
C ASP A 132 -8.98 16.35 8.99
N THR A 133 -8.89 17.06 10.11
CA THR A 133 -7.63 17.59 10.65
C THR A 133 -6.62 16.45 10.91
N TRP A 134 -7.03 15.37 11.55
CA TRP A 134 -6.15 14.23 11.79
C TRP A 134 -5.75 13.51 10.51
N THR A 135 -6.63 13.43 9.53
CA THR A 135 -6.34 12.81 8.22
C THR A 135 -5.29 13.62 7.47
N GLU A 136 -5.48 14.93 7.37
CA GLU A 136 -4.53 15.84 6.73
C GLU A 136 -3.17 15.81 7.43
N THR A 137 -3.14 15.92 8.75
CA THR A 137 -1.91 15.86 9.55
C THR A 137 -1.16 14.55 9.33
N ASN A 138 -1.89 13.45 9.25
CA ASN A 138 -1.33 12.13 9.00
C ASN A 138 -0.70 12.02 7.60
N GLU A 139 -1.31 12.60 6.57
CA GLU A 139 -0.74 12.64 5.22
C GLU A 139 0.53 13.52 5.17
N ARG A 140 0.49 14.71 5.75
CA ARG A 140 1.65 15.60 5.89
C ARG A 140 2.81 14.91 6.63
N LEU A 141 2.49 14.14 7.67
CA LEU A 141 3.47 13.38 8.42
C LEU A 141 4.10 12.24 7.61
N VAL A 142 3.31 11.53 6.78
CA VAL A 142 3.83 10.50 5.85
C VAL A 142 4.85 11.10 4.90
N ASP A 143 4.58 12.27 4.35
CA ASP A 143 5.49 12.93 3.43
C ASP A 143 6.74 13.46 4.12
N ALA A 144 6.62 13.95 5.36
CA ALA A 144 7.76 14.32 6.19
C ALA A 144 8.66 13.11 6.49
N VAL A 145 8.07 11.95 6.82
CA VAL A 145 8.79 10.68 7.04
C VAL A 145 9.53 10.26 5.77
N LYS A 146 8.87 10.27 4.61
CA LYS A 146 9.50 9.94 3.33
C LYS A 146 10.67 10.86 3.00
N LYS A 147 10.51 12.17 3.18
CA LYS A 147 11.56 13.16 2.96
C LYS A 147 12.74 12.92 3.90
N ASN A 148 12.47 12.68 5.19
CA ASN A 148 13.51 12.43 6.18
C ASN A 148 14.35 11.19 5.82
N PHE A 149 13.73 10.07 5.44
CA PHE A 149 14.46 8.87 5.01
C PHE A 149 15.26 9.10 3.72
N ASN A 150 14.68 9.75 2.72
CA ASN A 150 15.36 10.00 1.46
C ASN A 150 16.57 10.92 1.61
N GLN A 151 16.49 11.94 2.47
CA GLN A 151 17.53 12.95 2.62
C GLN A 151 18.59 12.55 3.65
N ASN A 152 18.18 12.08 4.82
CA ASN A 152 19.06 11.87 5.96
C ASN A 152 19.54 10.43 6.12
N ALA A 153 18.80 9.45 5.60
CA ALA A 153 19.13 8.04 5.76
C ALA A 153 18.69 7.15 4.61
N PRO A 154 19.20 7.36 3.37
CA PRO A 154 18.80 6.58 2.21
C PRO A 154 19.15 5.08 2.31
N LEU A 155 20.18 4.73 3.09
CA LEU A 155 20.62 3.36 3.35
C LEU A 155 20.04 2.76 4.63
N ASN A 156 19.02 3.38 5.21
CA ASN A 156 18.33 2.83 6.38
C ASN A 156 17.63 1.51 6.03
N SER A 157 17.85 0.48 6.85
CA SER A 157 17.33 -0.87 6.62
C SER A 157 15.82 -0.92 6.50
N VAL A 158 15.09 -0.20 7.37
CA VAL A 158 13.64 -0.12 7.37
C VAL A 158 13.13 0.53 6.10
N TRP A 159 13.79 1.64 5.68
CA TRP A 159 13.45 2.35 4.46
C TRP A 159 13.69 1.50 3.22
N MET A 160 14.87 0.86 3.12
CA MET A 160 15.19 0.00 1.98
C MET A 160 14.20 -1.15 1.82
N MET A 161 13.82 -1.82 2.91
CA MET A 161 12.85 -2.92 2.85
C MET A 161 11.45 -2.46 2.45
N ALA A 162 10.97 -1.36 3.02
CA ALA A 162 9.63 -0.85 2.73
C ALA A 162 9.54 -0.25 1.31
N ASN A 163 10.57 0.48 0.87
CA ASN A 163 10.61 1.13 -0.44
C ASN A 163 10.77 0.12 -1.58
N SER A 164 11.59 -0.91 -1.39
CA SER A 164 11.74 -2.00 -2.37
C SER A 164 10.48 -2.86 -2.50
N GLY A 165 9.63 -2.87 -1.49
CA GLY A 165 8.45 -3.72 -1.40
C GLY A 165 8.77 -5.19 -1.08
N ALA A 166 9.98 -5.46 -0.60
CA ALA A 166 10.41 -6.81 -0.20
C ALA A 166 9.67 -7.26 1.06
N ARG A 167 9.59 -6.39 2.06
CA ARG A 167 8.87 -6.66 3.31
C ARG A 167 8.38 -5.35 3.93
N GLY A 168 7.17 -5.38 4.49
CA GLY A 168 6.55 -4.20 5.03
C GLY A 168 5.98 -3.25 3.95
N ASN A 169 5.32 -2.22 4.38
CA ASN A 169 4.81 -1.14 3.55
C ASN A 169 4.96 0.21 4.27
N MET A 170 4.78 1.29 3.54
CA MET A 170 4.87 2.65 4.11
C MET A 170 3.86 2.93 5.21
N SER A 171 2.71 2.26 5.20
CA SER A 171 1.71 2.37 6.26
C SER A 171 2.22 1.81 7.60
N GLN A 172 2.96 0.70 7.57
CA GLN A 172 3.58 0.13 8.78
C GLN A 172 4.73 0.99 9.29
N VAL A 173 5.59 1.50 8.39
CA VAL A 173 6.66 2.43 8.78
C VAL A 173 6.10 3.69 9.40
N ARG A 174 5.02 4.24 8.83
CA ARG A 174 4.31 5.39 9.40
C ARG A 174 3.84 5.13 10.83
N GLN A 175 3.26 3.96 11.11
CA GLN A 175 2.77 3.61 12.45
C GLN A 175 3.89 3.56 13.48
N LEU A 176 5.11 3.17 13.08
CA LEU A 176 6.26 3.05 13.98
C LEU A 176 6.99 4.39 14.17
N VAL A 177 7.17 5.15 13.11
CA VAL A 177 8.01 6.37 13.09
C VAL A 177 7.18 7.65 13.15
N GLY A 178 5.99 7.61 12.56
CA GLY A 178 5.06 8.74 12.50
C GLY A 178 4.00 8.66 13.59
N MET A 179 2.78 8.40 13.16
CA MET A 179 1.59 8.31 14.00
C MET A 179 0.76 7.09 13.58
N ARG A 180 0.09 6.45 14.55
CA ARG A 180 -0.76 5.29 14.29
C ARG A 180 -1.89 5.60 13.31
N GLY A 181 -2.43 6.80 13.37
CA GLY A 181 -3.54 7.26 12.55
C GLY A 181 -4.90 6.84 13.10
N LEU A 182 -5.94 7.21 12.37
CA LEU A 182 -7.33 6.91 12.73
C LEU A 182 -7.60 5.40 12.66
N MET A 183 -8.41 4.93 13.59
CA MET A 183 -8.83 3.52 13.66
C MET A 183 -10.34 3.41 13.52
N ALA A 184 -10.79 2.41 12.77
CA ALA A 184 -12.20 2.08 12.70
C ALA A 184 -12.58 1.12 13.82
N ASN A 185 -13.72 1.37 14.46
CA ASN A 185 -14.33 0.42 15.39
C ASN A 185 -14.89 -0.79 14.61
N PRO A 186 -15.19 -1.92 15.26
CA PRO A 186 -15.81 -3.07 14.61
C PRO A 186 -17.14 -2.75 13.90
N GLN A 187 -17.81 -1.68 14.31
CA GLN A 187 -19.03 -1.17 13.71
C GLN A 187 -18.79 -0.25 12.50
N GLY A 188 -17.52 0.00 12.12
CA GLY A 188 -17.11 0.83 10.99
C GLY A 188 -17.01 2.33 11.29
N ALA A 189 -17.35 2.78 12.50
CA ALA A 189 -17.17 4.17 12.91
C ALA A 189 -15.69 4.49 13.14
N VAL A 190 -15.24 5.63 12.64
CA VAL A 190 -13.86 6.08 12.83
C VAL A 190 -13.69 6.66 14.23
N SER A 191 -12.67 6.20 14.95
CA SER A 191 -12.33 6.67 16.30
C SER A 191 -10.96 7.34 16.30
N TYR A 192 -10.86 8.46 17.02
CA TYR A 192 -9.63 9.22 17.25
C TYR A 192 -9.24 9.29 18.73
N THR A 193 -10.02 8.69 19.63
CA THR A 193 -9.80 8.77 21.08
C THR A 193 -8.45 8.24 21.52
N HIS A 194 -7.89 7.26 20.81
CA HIS A 194 -6.56 6.72 21.07
C HIS A 194 -5.42 7.71 20.76
N LEU A 195 -5.67 8.76 19.98
CA LEU A 195 -4.67 9.81 19.67
C LEU A 195 -4.50 10.77 20.84
N ARG A 196 -5.55 10.94 21.66
CA ARG A 196 -5.51 11.76 22.90
C ARG A 196 -4.88 11.04 24.10
N ALA A 197 -4.77 9.72 24.07
CA ALA A 197 -4.26 8.94 25.20
C ALA A 197 -2.72 8.92 25.32
N HIS A 198 -2.02 9.75 24.60
CA HIS A 198 -0.54 9.88 24.60
C HIS A 198 -0.03 11.19 25.20
N GLU A 199 -0.87 11.88 25.98
CA GLU A 199 -0.44 12.96 26.86
C GLU A 199 0.00 12.44 28.24
#